data_8f04c58d4d8698530ab4c9c28ac8d2eb
#
_entry.id   8f04c58d4d8698530ab4c9c28ac8d2eb
#
_cell.length_a   1.000
_cell.length_b   1.000
_cell.length_c   1.000
_cell.angle_alpha   90.00
_cell.angle_beta   90.00
_cell.angle_gamma   90.00
#
_symmetry.space_group_name_H-M   'P 1'
#
loop_
_entity.id
_entity.type
_entity.pdbx_description
1 polymer ?
#
loop_
_entity_poly.entity_id
_entity_poly.type
_entity_poly.pdbx_seq_one_letter_code
_entity_poly.pdbx_strand_id
1 'polypeptide(L)'
;MVLAAHRVQITERGRRRVVGALLAGAALLVLYWAAWLLDRSMLASDTRPAYYEFEAAFALADAWLAFCLVAGARALAGRRPTALLWLLAAGGSAGFLLGMDLLYNLQHGIWFASHRGLLELLRNLATGAGTVGLFAWTWPRRAELLAGN
;
A
#
# COMPACT_ATOMS: atom_id res chain seq x y z
N MET A 1 -34.64 -7.24 -19.53
CA MET A 1 -34.54 -7.58 -18.10
C MET A 1 -33.22 -6.98 -17.58
N VAL A 2 -33.28 -5.76 -17.06
CA VAL A 2 -32.09 -5.03 -16.53
C VAL A 2 -31.80 -5.61 -15.16
N LEU A 3 -30.73 -6.41 -15.02
CA LEU A 3 -30.22 -6.84 -13.74
C LEU A 3 -29.92 -5.57 -12.91
N ALA A 4 -30.73 -5.31 -11.91
CA ALA A 4 -30.46 -4.27 -10.91
C ALA A 4 -29.10 -4.59 -10.27
N ALA A 5 -28.05 -3.94 -10.74
CA ALA A 5 -26.73 -4.06 -10.16
C ALA A 5 -26.86 -3.67 -8.68
N HIS A 6 -26.67 -4.62 -7.80
CA HIS A 6 -26.68 -4.41 -6.34
C HIS A 6 -25.60 -3.37 -6.03
N ARG A 7 -26.00 -2.11 -5.85
CA ARG A 7 -25.07 -1.02 -5.49
C ARG A 7 -24.61 -1.27 -4.07
N VAL A 8 -23.35 -1.64 -3.93
CA VAL A 8 -22.72 -1.80 -2.62
C VAL A 8 -22.49 -0.42 -2.02
N GLN A 9 -23.33 -0.01 -1.06
CA GLN A 9 -23.24 1.30 -0.42
C GLN A 9 -22.05 1.43 0.51
N ILE A 10 -21.41 2.61 0.50
CA ILE A 10 -20.32 2.96 1.41
C ILE A 10 -20.93 3.44 2.73
N THR A 11 -20.84 2.61 3.77
CA THR A 11 -21.25 3.01 5.12
C THR A 11 -20.23 3.98 5.73
N GLU A 12 -20.68 4.91 6.58
CA GLU A 12 -19.79 5.84 7.28
C GLU A 12 -18.72 5.13 8.12
N ARG A 13 -19.07 4.02 8.76
CA ARG A 13 -18.12 3.19 9.50
C ARG A 13 -17.06 2.58 8.56
N GLY A 14 -17.49 2.07 7.40
CA GLY A 14 -16.60 1.54 6.37
C GLY A 14 -15.64 2.61 5.85
N ARG A 15 -16.16 3.79 5.52
CA ARG A 15 -15.39 4.96 5.07
C ARG A 15 -14.30 5.33 6.08
N ARG A 16 -14.67 5.52 7.35
CA ARG A 16 -13.71 5.88 8.42
C ARG A 16 -12.62 4.82 8.62
N ARG A 17 -12.97 3.53 8.53
CA ARG A 17 -11.99 2.43 8.62
C ARG A 17 -10.98 2.47 7.48
N VAL A 18 -11.44 2.68 6.24
CA VAL A 18 -10.54 2.77 5.09
C VAL A 18 -9.68 4.02 5.16
N VAL A 19 -10.24 5.19 5.51
CA VAL A 19 -9.47 6.42 5.74
C VAL A 19 -8.38 6.19 6.79
N GLY A 20 -8.73 5.57 7.93
CA GLY A 20 -7.76 5.24 8.97
C GLY A 20 -6.66 4.31 8.48
N ALA A 21 -7.00 3.26 7.73
CA ALA A 21 -6.03 2.31 7.17
C ALA A 21 -5.08 2.98 6.17
N LEU A 22 -5.59 3.86 5.28
CA LEU A 22 -4.75 4.61 4.34
C LEU A 22 -3.77 5.53 5.06
N LEU A 23 -4.23 6.26 6.08
CA LEU A 23 -3.36 7.15 6.86
C LEU A 23 -2.34 6.37 7.68
N ALA A 24 -2.72 5.22 8.26
CA ALA A 24 -1.80 4.33 8.95
C ALA A 24 -0.73 3.78 8.00
N GLY A 25 -1.10 3.36 6.79
CA GLY A 25 -0.16 2.92 5.76
C GLY A 25 0.83 4.02 5.37
N ALA A 26 0.34 5.24 5.13
CA ALA A 26 1.21 6.38 4.83
C ALA A 26 2.17 6.71 5.99
N ALA A 27 1.68 6.69 7.23
CA ALA A 27 2.51 6.92 8.42
C ALA A 27 3.59 5.84 8.58
N LEU A 28 3.26 4.57 8.34
CA LEU A 28 4.23 3.46 8.39
C LEU A 28 5.34 3.64 7.35
N LEU A 29 5.02 4.05 6.10
CA LEU A 29 6.03 4.35 5.08
C LEU A 29 6.96 5.49 5.51
N VAL A 30 6.39 6.58 6.04
CA VAL A 30 7.21 7.71 6.53
C VAL A 30 8.11 7.27 7.69
N LEU A 31 7.59 6.51 8.64
CA LEU A 31 8.37 6.00 9.78
C LEU A 31 9.45 5.02 9.32
N TYR A 32 9.16 4.15 8.35
CA TYR A 32 10.14 3.24 7.78
C TYR A 32 11.32 4.02 7.18
N TRP A 33 11.05 5.01 6.32
CA TRP A 33 12.10 5.80 5.69
C TRP A 33 12.83 6.71 6.68
N ALA A 34 12.16 7.24 7.69
CA ALA A 34 12.81 7.98 8.77
C ALA A 34 13.80 7.06 9.53
N ALA A 35 13.40 5.86 9.90
CA ALA A 35 14.26 4.89 10.55
C ALA A 35 15.40 4.42 9.63
N TRP A 36 15.15 4.21 8.33
CA TRP A 36 16.18 3.87 7.34
C TRP A 36 17.26 4.95 7.22
N LEU A 37 16.87 6.21 7.21
CA LEU A 37 17.81 7.33 7.15
C LEU A 37 18.64 7.51 8.44
N LEU A 38 18.07 7.13 9.58
CA LEU A 38 18.78 7.17 10.87
C LEU A 38 19.79 6.02 11.01
N ASP A 39 19.35 4.80 10.78
CA ASP A 39 20.20 3.61 10.78
C ASP A 39 19.60 2.49 9.92
N ARG A 40 20.03 2.44 8.66
CA ARG A 40 19.60 1.41 7.70
C ARG A 40 19.91 -0.02 8.16
N SER A 41 20.93 -0.22 9.00
CA SER A 41 21.30 -1.56 9.46
C SER A 41 20.25 -2.19 10.38
N MET A 42 19.42 -1.37 11.04
CA MET A 42 18.32 -1.85 11.89
C MET A 42 17.19 -2.50 11.09
N LEU A 43 16.93 -2.01 9.87
CA LEU A 43 15.81 -2.46 9.04
C LEU A 43 16.23 -3.42 7.93
N ALA A 44 17.52 -3.44 7.56
CA ALA A 44 18.02 -4.25 6.46
C ALA A 44 17.86 -5.75 6.74
N SER A 45 17.27 -6.46 5.80
CA SER A 45 17.08 -7.91 5.83
C SER A 45 18.30 -8.67 5.28
N ASP A 46 19.21 -7.95 4.60
CA ASP A 46 20.46 -8.45 4.05
C ASP A 46 21.58 -7.41 4.24
N THR A 47 22.82 -7.84 4.24
CA THR A 47 24.02 -7.00 4.43
C THR A 47 24.79 -6.74 3.15
N ARG A 48 24.39 -7.31 2.03
CA ARG A 48 25.05 -7.13 0.73
C ARG A 48 24.89 -5.69 0.23
N PRO A 49 25.93 -5.07 -0.36
CA PRO A 49 25.82 -3.72 -0.93
C PRO A 49 24.66 -3.59 -1.94
N ALA A 50 24.48 -4.58 -2.81
CA ALA A 50 23.41 -4.61 -3.80
C ALA A 50 21.99 -4.54 -3.17
N TYR A 51 21.80 -5.08 -1.95
CA TYR A 51 20.55 -4.96 -1.23
C TYR A 51 20.26 -3.50 -0.84
N TYR A 52 21.26 -2.79 -0.33
CA TYR A 52 21.09 -1.37 0.03
C TYR A 52 20.81 -0.48 -1.16
N GLU A 53 21.42 -0.78 -2.32
CA GLU A 53 21.15 -0.07 -3.58
C GLU A 53 19.73 -0.35 -4.08
N PHE A 54 19.29 -1.60 -4.00
CA PHE A 54 17.94 -2.00 -4.35
C PHE A 54 16.91 -1.30 -3.45
N GLU A 55 17.06 -1.36 -2.13
CA GLU A 55 16.15 -0.68 -1.17
C GLU A 55 16.12 0.83 -1.41
N ALA A 56 17.27 1.48 -1.63
CA ALA A 56 17.32 2.92 -1.88
C ALA A 56 16.50 3.35 -3.10
N ALA A 57 16.35 2.49 -4.11
CA ALA A 57 15.54 2.76 -5.29
C ALA A 57 14.03 2.87 -4.98
N PHE A 58 13.58 2.32 -3.86
CA PHE A 58 12.16 2.39 -3.43
C PHE A 58 11.79 3.74 -2.81
N ALA A 59 12.74 4.55 -2.36
CA ALA A 59 12.46 5.77 -1.60
C ALA A 59 11.47 6.71 -2.31
N LEU A 60 11.69 6.98 -3.60
CA LEU A 60 10.82 7.85 -4.39
C LEU A 60 9.46 7.18 -4.66
N ALA A 61 9.46 5.89 -4.92
CA ALA A 61 8.25 5.13 -5.22
C ALA A 61 7.35 5.00 -3.97
N ASP A 62 7.95 4.79 -2.80
CA ASP A 62 7.24 4.77 -1.52
C ASP A 62 6.73 6.17 -1.12
N ALA A 63 7.48 7.22 -1.41
CA ALA A 63 7.01 8.60 -1.23
C ALA A 63 5.78 8.88 -2.12
N TRP A 64 5.79 8.41 -3.36
CA TRP A 64 4.64 8.48 -4.25
C TRP A 64 3.45 7.68 -3.70
N LEU A 65 3.69 6.46 -3.23
CA LEU A 65 2.65 5.63 -2.59
C LEU A 65 2.06 6.33 -1.37
N ALA A 66 2.89 6.86 -0.48
CA ALA A 66 2.44 7.60 0.70
C ALA A 66 1.59 8.82 0.31
N PHE A 67 2.00 9.56 -0.73
CA PHE A 67 1.20 10.66 -1.28
C PHE A 67 -0.17 10.18 -1.79
N CYS A 68 -0.22 9.08 -2.56
CA CYS A 68 -1.48 8.51 -3.05
C CYS A 68 -2.41 8.07 -1.91
N LEU A 69 -1.85 7.46 -0.85
CA LEU A 69 -2.59 7.04 0.34
C LEU A 69 -3.22 8.25 1.06
N VAL A 70 -2.46 9.33 1.26
CA VAL A 70 -2.95 10.56 1.91
C VAL A 70 -3.98 11.27 1.03
N ALA A 71 -3.73 11.41 -0.27
CA ALA A 71 -4.65 12.01 -1.22
C ALA A 71 -5.96 11.22 -1.30
N GLY A 72 -5.87 9.87 -1.32
CA GLY A 72 -7.01 8.98 -1.28
C GLY A 72 -7.82 9.11 0.01
N ALA A 73 -7.15 9.14 1.16
CA ALA A 73 -7.79 9.33 2.46
C ALA A 73 -8.55 10.66 2.53
N ARG A 74 -7.92 11.75 2.08
CA ARG A 74 -8.54 13.09 2.05
C ARG A 74 -9.73 13.16 1.08
N ALA A 75 -9.58 12.61 -0.11
CA ALA A 75 -10.64 12.58 -1.11
C ALA A 75 -11.84 11.74 -0.64
N LEU A 76 -11.56 10.57 -0.03
CA LEU A 76 -12.59 9.67 0.50
C LEU A 76 -13.31 10.28 1.71
N ALA A 77 -12.60 10.92 2.63
CA ALA A 77 -13.18 11.63 3.76
C ALA A 77 -14.06 12.79 3.31
N GLY A 78 -13.62 13.53 2.29
CA GLY A 78 -14.35 14.66 1.70
C GLY A 78 -15.41 14.26 0.67
N ARG A 79 -15.67 12.96 0.48
CA ARG A 79 -16.64 12.42 -0.51
C ARG A 79 -16.41 12.94 -1.92
N ARG A 80 -15.14 13.12 -2.32
CA ARG A 80 -14.78 13.66 -3.63
C ARG A 80 -14.71 12.54 -4.67
N PRO A 81 -15.17 12.75 -5.92
CA PRO A 81 -15.05 11.75 -7.01
C PRO A 81 -13.61 11.32 -7.28
N THR A 82 -12.63 12.19 -7.03
CA THR A 82 -11.21 11.88 -7.15
C THR A 82 -10.72 10.79 -6.19
N ALA A 83 -11.53 10.39 -5.20
CA ALA A 83 -11.19 9.28 -4.31
C ALA A 83 -10.87 8.00 -5.08
N LEU A 84 -11.69 7.66 -6.11
CA LEU A 84 -11.47 6.48 -6.93
C LEU A 84 -10.08 6.49 -7.59
N LEU A 85 -9.68 7.64 -8.18
CA LEU A 85 -8.37 7.80 -8.81
C LEU A 85 -7.23 7.49 -7.83
N TRP A 86 -7.26 8.12 -6.66
CA TRP A 86 -6.17 7.98 -5.68
C TRP A 86 -6.12 6.60 -5.03
N LEU A 87 -7.28 5.96 -4.80
CA LEU A 87 -7.34 4.60 -4.27
C LEU A 87 -6.78 3.57 -5.28
N LEU A 88 -7.09 3.72 -6.57
CA LEU A 88 -6.54 2.87 -7.61
C LEU A 88 -5.05 3.14 -7.84
N ALA A 89 -4.61 4.40 -7.79
CA ALA A 89 -3.19 4.75 -7.88
C ALA A 89 -2.40 4.16 -6.70
N ALA A 90 -2.92 4.27 -5.48
CA ALA A 90 -2.29 3.67 -4.29
C ALA A 90 -2.20 2.15 -4.40
N GLY A 91 -3.31 1.48 -4.78
CA GLY A 91 -3.34 0.03 -4.96
C GLY A 91 -2.39 -0.45 -6.07
N GLY A 92 -2.34 0.26 -7.20
CA GLY A 92 -1.44 -0.04 -8.32
C GLY A 92 0.03 0.14 -7.93
N SER A 93 0.36 1.24 -7.27
CA SER A 93 1.73 1.50 -6.77
C SER A 93 2.16 0.44 -5.76
N ALA A 94 1.32 0.13 -4.75
CA ALA A 94 1.63 -0.88 -3.75
C ALA A 94 1.81 -2.27 -4.38
N GLY A 95 0.95 -2.64 -5.35
CA GLY A 95 1.06 -3.92 -6.06
C GLY A 95 2.32 -4.01 -6.92
N PHE A 96 2.72 -2.93 -7.58
CA PHE A 96 3.95 -2.88 -8.37
C PHE A 96 5.19 -3.02 -7.47
N LEU A 97 5.26 -2.23 -6.39
CA LEU A 97 6.37 -2.28 -5.43
C LEU A 97 6.48 -3.66 -4.79
N LEU A 98 5.34 -4.24 -4.38
CA LEU A 98 5.31 -5.61 -3.86
C LEU A 98 5.86 -6.60 -4.89
N GLY A 99 5.47 -6.51 -6.16
CA GLY A 99 5.97 -7.39 -7.22
C GLY A 99 7.49 -7.33 -7.38
N MET A 100 8.06 -6.13 -7.33
CA MET A 100 9.50 -5.91 -7.37
C MET A 100 10.20 -6.55 -6.17
N ASP A 101 9.65 -6.32 -4.97
CA ASP A 101 10.21 -6.82 -3.72
C ASP A 101 10.12 -8.35 -3.61
N LEU A 102 8.98 -8.94 -3.99
CA LEU A 102 8.80 -10.39 -4.07
C LEU A 102 9.83 -11.04 -5.00
N LEU A 103 10.02 -10.46 -6.18
CA LEU A 103 10.97 -10.98 -7.17
C LEU A 103 12.39 -10.96 -6.62
N TYR A 104 12.81 -9.84 -6.03
CA TYR A 104 14.14 -9.70 -5.45
C TYR A 104 14.36 -10.69 -4.30
N ASN A 105 13.41 -10.77 -3.37
CA ASN A 105 13.51 -11.64 -2.21
C ASN A 105 13.55 -13.13 -2.60
N LEU A 106 12.78 -13.54 -3.63
CA LEU A 106 12.79 -14.89 -4.16
C LEU A 106 14.14 -15.23 -4.83
N GLN A 107 14.64 -14.32 -5.70
CA GLN A 107 15.91 -14.53 -6.42
C GLN A 107 17.11 -14.63 -5.48
N HIS A 108 17.05 -13.97 -4.33
CA HIS A 108 18.17 -13.90 -3.40
C HIS A 108 17.97 -14.74 -2.13
N GLY A 109 16.84 -15.44 -2.01
CA GLY A 109 16.55 -16.33 -0.87
C GLY A 109 16.44 -15.60 0.47
N ILE A 110 16.08 -14.29 0.46
CA ILE A 110 16.11 -13.41 1.64
C ILE A 110 15.23 -13.95 2.77
N TRP A 111 14.01 -14.40 2.47
CA TRP A 111 13.01 -14.76 3.47
C TRP A 111 13.43 -15.87 4.42
N PHE A 112 14.28 -16.80 3.94
CA PHE A 112 14.68 -17.99 4.71
C PHE A 112 16.11 -17.90 5.23
N ALA A 113 16.82 -16.79 4.95
CA ALA A 113 18.21 -16.61 5.34
C ALA A 113 18.37 -16.23 6.82
N SER A 114 17.37 -15.56 7.41
CA SER A 114 17.44 -15.05 8.78
C SER A 114 16.06 -14.72 9.35
N HIS A 115 16.00 -14.44 10.68
CA HIS A 115 14.77 -13.92 11.30
C HIS A 115 14.32 -12.57 10.71
N ARG A 116 15.25 -11.75 10.23
CA ARG A 116 14.93 -10.49 9.53
C ARG A 116 14.29 -10.77 8.16
N GLY A 117 14.76 -11.81 7.46
CA GLY A 117 14.11 -12.26 6.23
C GLY A 117 12.68 -12.74 6.47
N LEU A 118 12.39 -13.36 7.60
CA LEU A 118 11.02 -13.73 7.96
C LEU A 118 10.15 -12.48 8.21
N LEU A 119 10.69 -11.44 8.86
CA LEU A 119 9.97 -10.15 9.01
C LEU A 119 9.69 -9.51 7.66
N GLU A 120 10.62 -9.63 6.70
CA GLU A 120 10.45 -9.20 5.33
C GLU A 120 9.28 -9.92 4.66
N LEU A 121 9.21 -11.25 4.80
CA LEU A 121 8.08 -12.03 4.30
C LEU A 121 6.75 -11.55 4.90
N LEU A 122 6.70 -11.28 6.20
CA LEU A 122 5.50 -10.77 6.86
C LEU A 122 5.10 -9.38 6.34
N ARG A 123 6.07 -8.48 6.08
CA ARG A 123 5.81 -7.18 5.42
C ARG A 123 5.20 -7.38 4.04
N ASN A 124 5.76 -8.26 3.24
CA ASN A 124 5.27 -8.57 1.90
C ASN A 124 3.84 -9.12 1.93
N LEU A 125 3.55 -10.05 2.84
CA LEU A 125 2.20 -10.59 3.03
C LEU A 125 1.21 -9.51 3.48
N ALA A 126 1.60 -8.64 4.40
CA ALA A 126 0.77 -7.53 4.86
C ALA A 126 0.48 -6.53 3.73
N THR A 127 1.51 -6.17 2.93
CA THR A 127 1.36 -5.30 1.75
C THR A 127 0.44 -5.93 0.71
N GLY A 128 0.61 -7.22 0.44
CA GLY A 128 -0.25 -7.96 -0.48
C GLY A 128 -1.70 -8.00 -0.02
N ALA A 129 -1.94 -8.33 1.24
CA ALA A 129 -3.28 -8.33 1.82
C ALA A 129 -3.91 -6.92 1.78
N GLY A 130 -3.14 -5.87 2.08
CA GLY A 130 -3.58 -4.48 1.99
C GLY A 130 -3.95 -4.09 0.56
N THR A 131 -3.11 -4.44 -0.41
CA THR A 131 -3.33 -4.16 -1.84
C THR A 131 -4.60 -4.85 -2.34
N VAL A 132 -4.72 -6.16 -2.10
CA VAL A 132 -5.92 -6.94 -2.50
C VAL A 132 -7.16 -6.39 -1.79
N GLY A 133 -7.07 -6.13 -0.49
CA GLY A 133 -8.16 -5.55 0.30
C GLY A 133 -8.61 -4.19 -0.22
N LEU A 134 -7.67 -3.34 -0.62
CA LEU A 134 -7.97 -2.02 -1.20
C LEU A 134 -8.71 -2.16 -2.53
N PHE A 135 -8.27 -3.02 -3.45
CA PHE A 135 -8.97 -3.26 -4.71
C PHE A 135 -10.34 -3.91 -4.49
N ALA A 136 -10.43 -4.94 -3.63
CA ALA A 136 -11.67 -5.63 -3.30
C ALA A 136 -12.70 -4.70 -2.65
N TRP A 137 -12.26 -3.70 -1.89
CA TRP A 137 -13.14 -2.69 -1.33
C TRP A 137 -13.53 -1.64 -2.35
N THR A 138 -12.59 -1.13 -3.14
CA THR A 138 -12.76 0.00 -4.05
C THR A 138 -13.60 -0.36 -5.28
N TRP A 139 -13.27 -1.47 -5.94
CA TRP A 139 -13.85 -1.81 -7.24
C TRP A 139 -15.36 -1.99 -7.24
N PRO A 140 -15.97 -2.74 -6.30
CA PRO A 140 -17.43 -2.86 -6.24
C PRO A 140 -18.14 -1.53 -5.96
N ARG A 141 -17.44 -0.56 -5.33
CA ARG A 141 -17.97 0.75 -4.92
C ARG A 141 -17.62 1.89 -5.87
N ARG A 142 -17.01 1.59 -7.00
CA ARG A 142 -16.51 2.60 -7.96
C ARG A 142 -17.60 3.58 -8.43
N ALA A 143 -18.82 3.10 -8.66
CA ALA A 143 -19.91 3.96 -9.10
C ALA A 143 -20.33 4.97 -8.02
N GLU A 144 -20.36 4.56 -6.76
CA GLU A 144 -20.65 5.43 -5.63
C GLU A 144 -19.51 6.42 -5.36
N LEU A 145 -18.26 5.96 -5.45
CA LEU A 145 -17.09 6.84 -5.34
C LEU A 145 -17.08 7.93 -6.41
N LEU A 146 -17.45 7.60 -7.66
CA LEU A 146 -17.56 8.58 -8.74
C LEU A 146 -18.71 9.56 -8.55
N ALA A 147 -19.80 9.15 -7.91
CA ALA A 147 -20.93 10.02 -7.62
C ALA A 147 -20.65 11.03 -6.47
N GLY A 148 -19.60 10.85 -5.70
CA GLY A 148 -19.25 11.73 -4.59
C GLY A 148 -20.21 11.65 -3.41
N ASN A 149 -20.84 10.49 -3.15
CA ASN A 149 -21.84 10.25 -2.10
C ASN A 149 -21.21 9.69 -0.82
#